data_150d77a4b4c530dd9ade19cea69cc493
#
_entry.id   150d77a4b4c530dd9ade19cea69cc493
#
_cell.length_a   1.000
_cell.length_b   1.000
_cell.length_c   1.000
_cell.angle_alpha   90.00
_cell.angle_beta   90.00
_cell.angle_gamma   90.00
#
_symmetry.space_group_name_H-M   'P 1'
#
loop_
_entity.id
_entity.type
_entity.pdbx_description
1 polymer ?
#
loop_
_entity_poly.entity_id
_entity_poly.type
_entity_poly.pdbx_seq_one_letter_code
_entity_poly.pdbx_strand_id
1 'polypeptide(L)'
;VLLTVVIFLPLLAAGVLLAVPRVPGRAAIGVWVAASAVDLALVGWMWWGFEPGEGASGVVDGLAYEADLQWIPTVDAGYHVGVDGLSLPLLALTGVLFLACAIYSLREPDRPHTYAALFLFLQTACMGTFASLDLILFFVFFDLSIVGMYFVIAGWGHGNARRSALKFFLYTFIGSLALLVGFIGLFLGSEERTFDMVALAANPPLADSPVAGGLVLLAIGLGLAVKTPLFPFHTWLPDAHTDAPAAGSAVLAGILLKLGTYGFVRIAMPILPDAWQRWAMVAAVVGVISVLWGAFVALAQTDVKRMIAYTSVNHMGYVLLGLGAAGLVASADEGARTVATVGAMYQMVSHGLLTGALFLLSGVLWSRGRTYAFDRWGGLARPAPVFAACFAVAAFGSLGLPGFSGFIAEFQVFTGALQAAPVATVIAVVGILVTAGLFLLALQRLFTGDTVVPSETDPDKPAEGPRPDRADGTTATAVQPRTATRMQDLRGHEVASVVPLLVLALVLGLLPRALLDVLEPAAMAVVELVGR
;
A
#
# COMPACT_ATOMS: atom_id res chain seq x y z
N VAL A 1 13.14 -23.38 -4.75
CA VAL A 1 12.25 -24.06 -3.77
C VAL A 1 11.84 -23.13 -2.63
N LEU A 2 12.78 -22.39 -1.97
CA LEU A 2 12.45 -21.55 -0.81
C LEU A 2 11.40 -20.48 -1.16
N LEU A 3 11.57 -19.73 -2.25
CA LEU A 3 10.64 -18.71 -2.70
C LEU A 3 9.24 -19.26 -2.98
N THR A 4 9.17 -20.44 -3.62
CA THR A 4 7.89 -21.13 -3.85
C THR A 4 7.18 -21.47 -2.53
N VAL A 5 7.94 -21.89 -1.49
CA VAL A 5 7.38 -22.13 -0.15
C VAL A 5 6.82 -20.84 0.42
N VAL A 6 7.55 -19.73 0.37
CA VAL A 6 7.10 -18.41 0.82
C VAL A 6 5.79 -17.99 0.12
N ILE A 7 5.70 -18.17 -1.20
CA ILE A 7 4.48 -17.81 -1.96
C ILE A 7 3.27 -18.65 -1.53
N PHE A 8 3.42 -19.96 -1.36
CA PHE A 8 2.28 -20.88 -1.20
C PHE A 8 2.03 -21.35 0.23
N LEU A 9 2.93 -21.11 1.19
CA LEU A 9 2.72 -21.44 2.61
C LEU A 9 1.42 -20.82 3.17
N PRO A 10 1.12 -19.53 2.94
CA PRO A 10 -0.13 -18.94 3.40
C PRO A 10 -1.36 -19.62 2.77
N LEU A 11 -1.32 -19.97 1.49
CA LEU A 11 -2.42 -20.65 0.81
C LEU A 11 -2.65 -22.06 1.37
N LEU A 12 -1.59 -22.79 1.69
CA LEU A 12 -1.70 -24.10 2.34
C LEU A 12 -2.36 -23.99 3.70
N ALA A 13 -1.97 -22.98 4.49
CA ALA A 13 -2.59 -22.70 5.79
C ALA A 13 -4.07 -22.33 5.62
N ALA A 14 -4.43 -21.53 4.61
CA ALA A 14 -5.83 -21.22 4.27
C ALA A 14 -6.62 -22.50 3.93
N GLY A 15 -6.06 -23.39 3.13
CA GLY A 15 -6.65 -24.68 2.78
C GLY A 15 -6.92 -25.54 4.00
N VAL A 16 -5.97 -25.62 4.93
CA VAL A 16 -6.14 -26.35 6.21
C VAL A 16 -7.27 -25.77 7.04
N LEU A 17 -7.36 -24.44 7.16
CA LEU A 17 -8.44 -23.78 7.89
C LEU A 17 -9.83 -24.07 7.30
N LEU A 18 -9.94 -24.13 5.98
CA LEU A 18 -11.22 -24.42 5.31
C LEU A 18 -11.57 -25.90 5.37
N ALA A 19 -10.56 -26.81 5.35
CA ALA A 19 -10.76 -28.25 5.42
C ALA A 19 -11.14 -28.73 6.84
N VAL A 20 -10.77 -27.99 7.90
CA VAL A 20 -10.98 -28.38 9.30
C VAL A 20 -11.86 -27.34 10.03
N PRO A 21 -13.17 -27.25 9.73
CA PRO A 21 -14.05 -26.22 10.27
C PRO A 21 -14.32 -26.35 11.78
N ARG A 22 -13.86 -27.42 12.42
CA ARG A 22 -14.03 -27.66 13.88
C ARG A 22 -12.97 -26.96 14.74
N VAL A 23 -11.97 -26.29 14.15
CA VAL A 23 -10.98 -25.50 14.87
C VAL A 23 -11.68 -24.34 15.59
N PRO A 24 -11.44 -24.08 16.89
CA PRO A 24 -12.00 -22.90 17.56
C PRO A 24 -11.61 -21.59 16.85
N GLY A 25 -12.51 -20.61 16.81
CA GLY A 25 -12.27 -19.35 16.06
C GLY A 25 -10.98 -18.61 16.46
N ARG A 26 -10.63 -18.62 17.75
CA ARG A 26 -9.34 -18.06 18.22
C ARG A 26 -8.13 -18.83 17.66
N ALA A 27 -8.26 -20.14 17.54
CA ALA A 27 -7.19 -20.95 16.97
C ALA A 27 -7.07 -20.73 15.44
N ALA A 28 -8.18 -20.44 14.74
CA ALA A 28 -8.14 -20.09 13.34
C ALA A 28 -7.33 -18.79 13.10
N ILE A 29 -7.55 -17.75 13.91
CA ILE A 29 -6.70 -16.54 13.86
C ILE A 29 -5.26 -16.85 14.31
N GLY A 30 -5.07 -17.75 15.29
CA GLY A 30 -3.74 -18.23 15.69
C GLY A 30 -2.98 -18.91 14.55
N VAL A 31 -3.65 -19.68 13.68
CA VAL A 31 -3.06 -20.27 12.48
C VAL A 31 -2.61 -19.17 11.50
N TRP A 32 -3.42 -18.13 11.29
CA TRP A 32 -3.02 -17.00 10.46
C TRP A 32 -1.78 -16.29 11.03
N VAL A 33 -1.76 -15.99 12.35
CA VAL A 33 -0.58 -15.41 13.00
C VAL A 33 0.65 -16.29 12.82
N ALA A 34 0.53 -17.60 13.06
CA ALA A 34 1.65 -18.53 12.94
C ALA A 34 2.16 -18.65 11.49
N ALA A 35 1.25 -18.78 10.52
CA ALA A 35 1.62 -18.87 9.11
C ALA A 35 2.33 -17.60 8.63
N SER A 36 1.78 -16.40 8.95
CA SER A 36 2.42 -15.13 8.57
C SER A 36 3.75 -14.90 9.33
N ALA A 37 3.88 -15.37 10.57
CA ALA A 37 5.15 -15.28 11.30
C ALA A 37 6.23 -16.18 10.71
N VAL A 38 5.87 -17.43 10.35
CA VAL A 38 6.80 -18.35 9.66
C VAL A 38 7.20 -17.78 8.30
N ASP A 39 6.23 -17.27 7.54
CA ASP A 39 6.47 -16.68 6.24
C ASP A 39 7.42 -15.47 6.33
N LEU A 40 7.19 -14.56 7.28
CA LEU A 40 8.10 -13.45 7.56
C LEU A 40 9.49 -13.91 7.97
N ALA A 41 9.60 -14.99 8.77
CA ALA A 41 10.90 -15.55 9.16
C ALA A 41 11.65 -16.14 7.94
N LEU A 42 10.93 -16.79 7.00
CA LEU A 42 11.52 -17.30 5.75
C LEU A 42 11.98 -16.14 4.84
N VAL A 43 11.21 -15.08 4.73
CA VAL A 43 11.62 -13.85 4.00
C VAL A 43 12.83 -13.20 4.70
N GLY A 44 12.86 -13.16 6.03
CA GLY A 44 14.02 -12.69 6.80
C GLY A 44 15.28 -13.54 6.56
N TRP A 45 15.11 -14.85 6.44
CA TRP A 45 16.19 -15.75 6.04
C TRP A 45 16.68 -15.48 4.61
N MET A 46 15.75 -15.22 3.67
CA MET A 46 16.10 -14.83 2.30
C MET A 46 16.86 -13.49 2.30
N TRP A 47 16.42 -12.52 3.11
CA TRP A 47 17.10 -11.23 3.25
C TRP A 47 18.54 -11.38 3.78
N TRP A 48 18.75 -12.25 4.77
CA TRP A 48 20.08 -12.50 5.32
C TRP A 48 21.03 -13.14 4.31
N GLY A 49 20.53 -14.01 3.43
CA GLY A 49 21.30 -14.66 2.37
C GLY A 49 21.34 -13.88 1.04
N PHE A 50 20.72 -12.70 0.99
CA PHE A 50 20.72 -11.86 -0.20
C PHE A 50 21.95 -10.95 -0.21
N GLU A 51 22.79 -11.08 -1.23
CA GLU A 51 23.98 -10.25 -1.43
C GLU A 51 23.65 -9.12 -2.41
N PRO A 52 23.51 -7.84 -1.94
CA PRO A 52 23.28 -6.71 -2.82
C PRO A 52 24.50 -6.51 -3.74
N GLY A 53 24.30 -6.64 -5.03
CA GLY A 53 25.35 -6.40 -6.04
C GLY A 53 25.88 -7.64 -6.77
N GLU A 54 25.72 -8.84 -6.26
CA GLU A 54 25.86 -10.05 -7.08
C GLU A 54 24.57 -10.22 -7.88
N GLY A 55 24.60 -9.74 -9.13
CA GLY A 55 23.45 -9.71 -10.00
C GLY A 55 22.66 -8.40 -9.96
N ALA A 56 23.36 -7.27 -9.84
CA ALA A 56 22.76 -5.93 -9.74
C ALA A 56 21.94 -5.51 -10.97
N SER A 57 21.93 -6.30 -12.03
CA SER A 57 21.02 -6.09 -13.17
C SER A 57 19.58 -6.60 -12.94
N GLY A 58 19.24 -7.05 -11.75
CA GLY A 58 17.94 -7.42 -11.15
C GLY A 58 16.71 -7.70 -12.02
N VAL A 59 16.72 -7.27 -13.26
CA VAL A 59 15.66 -7.51 -14.25
C VAL A 59 16.13 -8.48 -15.34
N VAL A 60 17.44 -8.57 -15.60
CA VAL A 60 18.04 -9.35 -16.70
C VAL A 60 18.99 -10.42 -16.21
N ASP A 61 19.74 -10.17 -15.12
CA ASP A 61 20.74 -11.09 -14.56
C ASP A 61 20.75 -11.03 -13.02
N GLY A 62 21.13 -12.14 -12.37
CA GLY A 62 21.44 -12.17 -10.95
C GLY A 62 20.23 -12.19 -10.02
N LEU A 63 19.13 -12.78 -10.45
CA LEU A 63 17.98 -13.05 -9.61
C LEU A 63 18.30 -14.08 -8.53
N ALA A 64 17.99 -13.77 -7.29
CA ALA A 64 18.14 -14.70 -6.18
C ALA A 64 16.89 -15.60 -6.05
N TYR A 65 17.10 -16.81 -5.55
CA TYR A 65 16.03 -17.76 -5.26
C TYR A 65 15.14 -18.10 -6.45
N GLU A 66 15.66 -17.98 -7.66
CA GLU A 66 14.95 -18.17 -8.92
C GLU A 66 14.39 -19.59 -9.05
N ALA A 67 13.22 -19.70 -9.66
CA ALA A 67 12.62 -20.95 -10.09
C ALA A 67 11.85 -20.68 -11.39
N ASP A 68 12.19 -21.46 -12.41
CA ASP A 68 11.56 -21.39 -13.72
C ASP A 68 11.04 -22.78 -14.10
N LEU A 69 9.71 -22.87 -14.33
CA LEU A 69 9.01 -24.08 -14.72
C LEU A 69 7.99 -23.74 -15.80
N GLN A 70 8.10 -24.36 -16.95
CA GLN A 70 7.16 -24.14 -18.04
C GLN A 70 5.73 -24.56 -17.63
N TRP A 71 4.76 -23.65 -17.77
CA TRP A 71 3.37 -23.85 -17.39
C TRP A 71 2.44 -24.00 -18.60
N ILE A 72 2.48 -23.05 -19.54
CA ILE A 72 1.66 -23.06 -20.77
C ILE A 72 2.58 -23.00 -21.99
N PRO A 73 3.04 -24.17 -22.51
CA PRO A 73 4.06 -24.22 -23.57
C PRO A 73 3.66 -23.52 -24.87
N THR A 74 2.35 -23.48 -25.19
CA THR A 74 1.83 -22.92 -26.46
C THR A 74 2.01 -21.42 -26.61
N VAL A 75 2.18 -20.72 -25.49
CA VAL A 75 2.35 -19.27 -25.43
C VAL A 75 3.60 -18.88 -24.63
N ASP A 76 4.46 -19.85 -24.34
CA ASP A 76 5.69 -19.67 -23.58
C ASP A 76 5.48 -18.91 -22.26
N ALA A 77 4.41 -19.26 -21.51
CA ALA A 77 4.15 -18.73 -20.19
C ALA A 77 4.59 -19.74 -19.12
N GLY A 78 5.39 -19.27 -18.16
CA GLY A 78 6.04 -20.06 -17.15
C GLY A 78 5.64 -19.72 -15.70
N TYR A 79 5.88 -20.66 -14.79
CA TYR A 79 6.03 -20.34 -13.38
C TYR A 79 7.47 -19.87 -13.17
N HIS A 80 7.74 -18.63 -13.62
CA HIS A 80 9.02 -17.98 -13.46
C HIS A 80 8.93 -16.98 -12.31
N VAL A 81 9.66 -17.24 -11.24
CA VAL A 81 9.69 -16.41 -10.03
C VAL A 81 11.13 -16.19 -9.57
N GLY A 82 11.41 -15.02 -9.04
CA GLY A 82 12.73 -14.67 -8.53
C GLY A 82 12.66 -13.45 -7.61
N VAL A 83 13.78 -13.15 -6.97
CA VAL A 83 13.91 -12.06 -6.01
C VAL A 83 15.11 -11.19 -6.36
N ASP A 84 14.90 -9.89 -6.29
CA ASP A 84 15.93 -8.86 -6.44
C ASP A 84 15.78 -7.75 -5.39
N GLY A 85 16.59 -6.71 -5.49
CA GLY A 85 16.57 -5.58 -4.56
C GLY A 85 15.29 -4.76 -4.57
N LEU A 86 14.42 -4.88 -5.59
CA LEU A 86 13.10 -4.26 -5.62
C LEU A 86 12.04 -5.13 -4.93
N SER A 87 12.01 -6.42 -5.25
CA SER A 87 10.96 -7.34 -4.78
C SER A 87 11.16 -7.75 -3.32
N LEU A 88 12.39 -7.98 -2.86
CA LEU A 88 12.70 -8.43 -1.50
C LEU A 88 12.14 -7.51 -0.40
N PRO A 89 12.33 -6.17 -0.46
CA PRO A 89 11.71 -5.26 0.50
C PRO A 89 10.17 -5.29 0.51
N LEU A 90 9.54 -5.53 -0.63
CA LEU A 90 8.09 -5.60 -0.75
C LEU A 90 7.54 -6.94 -0.23
N LEU A 91 8.29 -8.05 -0.41
CA LEU A 91 7.99 -9.32 0.25
C LEU A 91 8.09 -9.20 1.77
N ALA A 92 9.14 -8.55 2.28
CA ALA A 92 9.31 -8.29 3.72
C ALA A 92 8.18 -7.40 4.28
N LEU A 93 7.84 -6.32 3.58
CA LEU A 93 6.72 -5.45 3.94
C LEU A 93 5.39 -6.22 3.97
N THR A 94 5.17 -7.13 3.01
CA THR A 94 3.99 -8.00 2.95
C THR A 94 3.92 -8.88 4.20
N GLY A 95 4.99 -9.59 4.53
CA GLY A 95 5.06 -10.44 5.73
C GLY A 95 4.78 -9.65 7.02
N VAL A 96 5.42 -8.49 7.18
CA VAL A 96 5.25 -7.61 8.36
C VAL A 96 3.80 -7.12 8.49
N LEU A 97 3.18 -6.65 7.41
CA LEU A 97 1.82 -6.10 7.45
C LEU A 97 0.76 -7.18 7.64
N PHE A 98 0.89 -8.34 6.98
CA PHE A 98 -0.05 -9.44 7.20
C PHE A 98 0.04 -9.99 8.62
N LEU A 99 1.23 -10.10 9.20
CA LEU A 99 1.42 -10.47 10.60
C LEU A 99 0.80 -9.43 11.54
N ALA A 100 1.05 -8.14 11.31
CA ALA A 100 0.44 -7.06 12.10
C ALA A 100 -1.10 -7.11 12.03
N CYS A 101 -1.68 -7.33 10.86
CA CYS A 101 -3.13 -7.48 10.67
C CYS A 101 -3.68 -8.73 11.35
N ALA A 102 -2.94 -9.84 11.34
CA ALA A 102 -3.32 -11.07 12.04
C ALA A 102 -3.36 -10.86 13.56
N ILE A 103 -2.33 -10.21 14.13
CA ILE A 103 -2.27 -9.86 15.56
C ILE A 103 -3.39 -8.88 15.94
N TYR A 104 -3.66 -7.87 15.10
CA TYR A 104 -4.76 -6.94 15.31
C TYR A 104 -6.10 -7.66 15.38
N SER A 105 -6.29 -8.70 14.60
CA SER A 105 -7.53 -9.47 14.47
C SER A 105 -7.73 -10.56 15.53
N LEU A 106 -6.87 -10.68 16.55
CA LEU A 106 -6.95 -11.74 17.58
C LEU A 106 -8.26 -11.75 18.39
N ARG A 107 -8.97 -10.64 18.48
CA ARG A 107 -10.25 -10.50 19.21
C ARG A 107 -11.47 -10.29 18.31
N GLU A 108 -11.29 -10.34 17.04
CA GLU A 108 -12.28 -10.14 15.99
C GLU A 108 -12.47 -11.46 15.25
N PRO A 109 -13.05 -11.70 14.23
CA PRO A 109 -14.23 -11.20 13.63
C PRO A 109 -15.37 -12.23 13.63
N ASP A 110 -16.51 -11.89 13.14
CA ASP A 110 -17.51 -12.88 12.71
C ASP A 110 -16.88 -13.81 11.64
N ARG A 111 -17.14 -15.11 11.73
CA ARG A 111 -16.61 -16.13 10.77
C ARG A 111 -15.09 -16.14 10.67
N PRO A 112 -14.37 -16.35 11.80
CA PRO A 112 -12.90 -16.20 11.86
C PRO A 112 -12.13 -17.12 10.91
N HIS A 113 -12.64 -18.32 10.58
CA HIS A 113 -12.00 -19.24 9.63
C HIS A 113 -11.94 -18.66 8.22
N THR A 114 -13.10 -18.22 7.71
CA THR A 114 -13.18 -17.63 6.37
C THR A 114 -12.40 -16.32 6.29
N TYR A 115 -12.44 -15.53 7.36
CA TYR A 115 -11.68 -14.29 7.46
C TYR A 115 -10.17 -14.55 7.38
N ALA A 116 -9.64 -15.42 8.23
CA ALA A 116 -8.23 -15.78 8.23
C ALA A 116 -7.80 -16.42 6.90
N ALA A 117 -8.62 -17.34 6.35
CA ALA A 117 -8.32 -17.96 5.08
C ALA A 117 -8.26 -16.96 3.91
N LEU A 118 -9.15 -15.94 3.88
CA LEU A 118 -9.11 -14.89 2.87
C LEU A 118 -7.87 -14.01 2.99
N PHE A 119 -7.44 -13.67 4.21
CA PHE A 119 -6.20 -12.90 4.37
C PHE A 119 -4.96 -13.72 3.99
N LEU A 120 -4.91 -15.00 4.34
CA LEU A 120 -3.83 -15.90 3.89
C LEU A 120 -3.81 -16.08 2.37
N PHE A 121 -4.98 -16.18 1.73
CA PHE A 121 -5.10 -16.17 0.27
C PHE A 121 -4.58 -14.85 -0.33
N LEU A 122 -4.93 -13.70 0.25
CA LEU A 122 -4.42 -12.39 -0.16
C LEU A 122 -2.90 -12.28 0.02
N GLN A 123 -2.34 -12.85 1.11
CA GLN A 123 -0.90 -12.87 1.34
C GLN A 123 -0.20 -13.63 0.21
N THR A 124 -0.68 -14.82 -0.16
CA THR A 124 -0.17 -15.56 -1.33
C THR A 124 -0.25 -14.74 -2.62
N ALA A 125 -1.40 -14.10 -2.89
CA ALA A 125 -1.57 -13.30 -4.10
C ALA A 125 -0.55 -12.13 -4.17
N CYS A 126 -0.31 -11.45 -3.05
CA CYS A 126 0.65 -10.35 -2.97
C CYS A 126 2.10 -10.84 -3.09
N MET A 127 2.47 -11.91 -2.36
CA MET A 127 3.81 -12.53 -2.45
C MET A 127 4.10 -13.00 -3.88
N GLY A 128 3.12 -13.69 -4.50
CA GLY A 128 3.24 -14.16 -5.87
C GLY A 128 3.41 -13.02 -6.87
N THR A 129 2.67 -11.91 -6.74
CA THR A 129 2.80 -10.75 -7.64
C THR A 129 4.20 -10.14 -7.57
N PHE A 130 4.76 -9.94 -6.36
CA PHE A 130 6.10 -9.36 -6.19
C PHE A 130 7.24 -10.30 -6.59
N ALA A 131 7.01 -11.60 -6.63
CA ALA A 131 7.99 -12.59 -7.02
C ALA A 131 7.92 -12.97 -8.51
N SER A 132 6.84 -12.62 -9.23
CA SER A 132 6.62 -13.03 -10.62
C SER A 132 7.56 -12.34 -11.59
N LEU A 133 8.16 -13.14 -12.48
CA LEU A 133 9.01 -12.74 -13.60
C LEU A 133 8.39 -13.10 -14.97
N ASP A 134 7.18 -13.64 -14.97
CA ASP A 134 6.35 -13.87 -16.14
C ASP A 134 5.10 -12.98 -16.09
N LEU A 135 4.72 -12.34 -17.20
CA LEU A 135 3.61 -11.39 -17.27
C LEU A 135 2.25 -12.05 -17.00
N ILE A 136 2.05 -13.30 -17.44
CA ILE A 136 0.79 -14.02 -17.20
C ILE A 136 0.72 -14.46 -15.73
N LEU A 137 1.82 -14.94 -15.16
CA LEU A 137 1.88 -15.28 -13.74
C LEU A 137 1.63 -14.04 -12.86
N PHE A 138 2.27 -12.91 -13.21
CA PHE A 138 2.01 -11.62 -12.56
C PHE A 138 0.52 -11.25 -12.63
N PHE A 139 -0.09 -11.33 -13.82
CA PHE A 139 -1.50 -11.01 -14.02
C PHE A 139 -2.41 -11.88 -13.15
N VAL A 140 -2.16 -13.18 -13.07
CA VAL A 140 -2.95 -14.11 -12.25
C VAL A 140 -2.90 -13.72 -10.78
N PHE A 141 -1.71 -13.53 -10.19
CA PHE A 141 -1.60 -13.14 -8.79
C PHE A 141 -2.15 -11.73 -8.52
N PHE A 142 -1.94 -10.80 -9.45
CA PHE A 142 -2.48 -9.45 -9.39
C PHE A 142 -4.02 -9.46 -9.31
N ASP A 143 -4.70 -10.26 -10.15
CA ASP A 143 -6.15 -10.37 -10.15
C ASP A 143 -6.70 -11.17 -8.95
N LEU A 144 -5.99 -12.20 -8.50
CA LEU A 144 -6.35 -12.92 -7.26
C LEU A 144 -6.37 -11.96 -6.06
N SER A 145 -5.49 -10.94 -6.04
CA SER A 145 -5.51 -9.89 -5.01
C SER A 145 -6.81 -9.06 -5.04
N ILE A 146 -7.38 -8.82 -6.22
CA ILE A 146 -8.66 -8.09 -6.38
C ILE A 146 -9.81 -8.94 -5.84
N VAL A 147 -9.85 -10.21 -6.22
CA VAL A 147 -10.89 -11.15 -5.78
C VAL A 147 -10.90 -11.31 -4.26
N GLY A 148 -9.73 -11.56 -3.65
CA GLY A 148 -9.62 -11.71 -2.21
C GLY A 148 -10.08 -10.45 -1.45
N MET A 149 -9.64 -9.27 -1.88
CA MET A 149 -10.02 -8.01 -1.23
C MET A 149 -11.50 -7.66 -1.42
N TYR A 150 -12.10 -8.00 -2.58
CA TYR A 150 -13.54 -7.87 -2.78
C TYR A 150 -14.33 -8.60 -1.70
N PHE A 151 -13.98 -9.87 -1.42
CA PHE A 151 -14.66 -10.66 -0.40
C PHE A 151 -14.41 -10.13 1.02
N VAL A 152 -13.21 -9.63 1.32
CA VAL A 152 -12.91 -9.00 2.61
C VAL A 152 -13.78 -7.77 2.83
N ILE A 153 -13.89 -6.87 1.85
CA ILE A 153 -14.71 -5.66 1.95
C ILE A 153 -16.18 -6.03 2.05
N ALA A 154 -16.69 -6.87 1.13
CA ALA A 154 -18.10 -7.23 1.07
C ALA A 154 -18.59 -8.03 2.30
N GLY A 155 -17.72 -8.85 2.89
CA GLY A 155 -18.06 -9.78 3.96
C GLY A 155 -17.90 -9.23 5.38
N TRP A 156 -16.95 -8.32 5.61
CA TRP A 156 -16.62 -7.77 6.94
C TRP A 156 -16.56 -6.26 6.98
N GLY A 157 -16.86 -5.60 5.89
CA GLY A 157 -16.99 -4.16 5.83
C GLY A 157 -18.24 -3.65 6.56
N HIS A 158 -18.35 -2.35 6.67
CA HIS A 158 -19.48 -1.64 7.27
C HIS A 158 -20.03 -0.56 6.32
N GLY A 159 -21.09 0.13 6.72
CA GLY A 159 -21.73 1.14 5.87
C GLY A 159 -22.24 0.56 4.55
N ASN A 160 -21.77 1.06 3.43
CA ASN A 160 -22.14 0.62 2.09
C ASN A 160 -21.20 -0.45 1.51
N ALA A 161 -20.64 -1.32 2.37
CA ALA A 161 -19.56 -2.26 2.04
C ALA A 161 -19.77 -3.05 0.74
N ARG A 162 -20.98 -3.56 0.47
CA ARG A 162 -21.28 -4.30 -0.77
C ARG A 162 -21.13 -3.43 -2.03
N ARG A 163 -21.61 -2.19 -1.97
CA ARG A 163 -21.49 -1.24 -3.09
C ARG A 163 -20.04 -0.82 -3.29
N SER A 164 -19.32 -0.53 -2.24
CA SER A 164 -17.91 -0.15 -2.28
C SER A 164 -17.02 -1.28 -2.74
N ALA A 165 -17.31 -2.52 -2.32
CA ALA A 165 -16.64 -3.73 -2.81
C ALA A 165 -16.88 -3.93 -4.31
N LEU A 166 -18.12 -3.78 -4.79
CA LEU A 166 -18.44 -3.91 -6.20
C LEU A 166 -17.77 -2.82 -7.03
N LYS A 167 -17.78 -1.56 -6.56
CA LYS A 167 -17.07 -0.45 -7.21
C LYS A 167 -15.57 -0.73 -7.29
N PHE A 168 -14.94 -1.15 -6.18
CA PHE A 168 -13.55 -1.57 -6.14
C PHE A 168 -13.26 -2.66 -7.17
N PHE A 169 -14.04 -3.74 -7.16
CA PHE A 169 -13.86 -4.88 -8.06
C PHE A 169 -13.97 -4.46 -9.52
N LEU A 170 -15.08 -3.84 -9.93
CA LEU A 170 -15.30 -3.45 -11.33
C LEU A 170 -14.23 -2.46 -11.81
N TYR A 171 -13.88 -1.49 -10.98
CA TYR A 171 -12.90 -0.47 -11.35
C TYR A 171 -11.50 -1.06 -11.55
N THR A 172 -11.05 -1.88 -10.61
CA THR A 172 -9.73 -2.51 -10.68
C THR A 172 -9.66 -3.63 -11.70
N PHE A 173 -10.75 -4.37 -11.91
CA PHE A 173 -10.83 -5.41 -12.92
C PHE A 173 -10.81 -4.84 -14.35
N ILE A 174 -11.51 -3.74 -14.63
CA ILE A 174 -11.40 -3.06 -15.92
C ILE A 174 -9.97 -2.56 -16.15
N GLY A 175 -9.32 -2.06 -15.09
CA GLY A 175 -7.90 -1.69 -15.15
C GLY A 175 -7.00 -2.89 -15.48
N SER A 176 -7.23 -4.05 -14.85
CA SER A 176 -6.43 -5.25 -15.13
C SER A 176 -6.65 -5.81 -16.53
N LEU A 177 -7.85 -5.69 -17.10
CA LEU A 177 -8.08 -6.05 -18.49
C LEU A 177 -7.29 -5.15 -19.47
N ALA A 178 -7.15 -3.85 -19.17
CA ALA A 178 -6.27 -2.98 -19.95
C ALA A 178 -4.81 -3.42 -19.84
N LEU A 179 -4.36 -3.81 -18.63
CA LEU A 179 -3.03 -4.37 -18.39
C LEU A 179 -2.79 -5.63 -19.22
N LEU A 180 -3.76 -6.56 -19.26
CA LEU A 180 -3.70 -7.77 -20.07
C LEU A 180 -3.59 -7.47 -21.56
N VAL A 181 -4.35 -6.49 -22.06
CA VAL A 181 -4.22 -6.03 -23.46
C VAL A 181 -2.81 -5.54 -23.75
N GLY A 182 -2.21 -4.80 -22.81
CA GLY A 182 -0.81 -4.38 -22.91
C GLY A 182 0.15 -5.58 -22.94
N PHE A 183 -0.04 -6.59 -22.11
CA PHE A 183 0.80 -7.81 -22.09
C PHE A 183 0.68 -8.60 -23.39
N ILE A 184 -0.53 -8.72 -23.95
CA ILE A 184 -0.73 -9.31 -25.28
C ILE A 184 0.01 -8.47 -26.34
N GLY A 185 0.01 -7.15 -26.22
CA GLY A 185 0.76 -6.25 -27.11
C GLY A 185 2.26 -6.48 -27.05
N LEU A 186 2.84 -6.69 -25.84
CA LEU A 186 4.24 -7.06 -25.66
C LEU A 186 4.55 -8.41 -26.32
N PHE A 187 3.74 -9.43 -26.06
CA PHE A 187 3.88 -10.75 -26.67
C PHE A 187 3.85 -10.70 -28.20
N LEU A 188 2.90 -9.97 -28.76
CA LEU A 188 2.78 -9.83 -30.22
C LEU A 188 3.91 -9.00 -30.84
N GLY A 189 4.49 -8.07 -30.07
CA GLY A 189 5.60 -7.23 -30.50
C GLY A 189 6.97 -7.84 -30.31
N SER A 190 7.10 -8.88 -29.47
CA SER A 190 8.37 -9.59 -29.25
C SER A 190 8.66 -10.58 -30.39
N GLU A 191 9.94 -10.71 -30.75
CA GLU A 191 10.37 -11.68 -31.77
C GLU A 191 10.17 -13.12 -31.28
N GLU A 192 10.46 -13.40 -30.03
CA GLU A 192 10.42 -14.72 -29.41
C GLU A 192 9.00 -15.15 -29.00
N ARG A 193 8.02 -14.24 -29.05
CA ARG A 193 6.62 -14.50 -28.62
C ARG A 193 6.54 -15.07 -27.21
N THR A 194 7.21 -14.44 -26.28
CA THR A 194 7.29 -14.82 -24.87
C THR A 194 6.56 -13.84 -23.94
N PHE A 195 6.15 -14.31 -22.75
CA PHE A 195 5.69 -13.49 -21.63
C PHE A 195 6.75 -13.35 -20.53
N ASP A 196 7.94 -13.93 -20.73
CA ASP A 196 9.04 -13.82 -19.77
C ASP A 196 9.57 -12.38 -19.68
N MET A 197 9.53 -11.80 -18.48
CA MET A 197 9.92 -10.41 -18.26
C MET A 197 11.43 -10.20 -18.45
N VAL A 198 12.25 -11.22 -18.14
CA VAL A 198 13.71 -11.15 -18.28
C VAL A 198 14.07 -11.11 -19.75
N ALA A 199 13.51 -11.99 -20.55
CA ALA A 199 13.71 -12.03 -22.00
C ALA A 199 13.23 -10.73 -22.68
N LEU A 200 12.05 -10.24 -22.28
CA LEU A 200 11.47 -8.99 -22.80
C LEU A 200 12.29 -7.75 -22.42
N ALA A 201 12.88 -7.71 -21.23
CA ALA A 201 13.75 -6.60 -20.83
C ALA A 201 15.13 -6.67 -21.47
N ALA A 202 15.64 -7.88 -21.75
CA ALA A 202 16.90 -8.06 -22.49
C ALA A 202 16.77 -7.64 -23.96
N ASN A 203 15.61 -7.92 -24.57
CA ASN A 203 15.27 -7.59 -25.96
C ASN A 203 13.96 -6.80 -26.00
N PRO A 204 13.99 -5.48 -25.71
CA PRO A 204 12.80 -4.65 -25.62
C PRO A 204 11.95 -4.69 -26.90
N PRO A 205 10.68 -5.15 -26.82
CA PRO A 205 9.81 -5.19 -27.99
C PRO A 205 9.35 -3.78 -28.38
N LEU A 206 9.01 -3.61 -29.67
CA LEU A 206 8.41 -2.37 -30.19
C LEU A 206 9.34 -1.13 -30.17
N ALA A 207 10.65 -1.29 -30.01
CA ALA A 207 11.61 -0.19 -30.07
C ALA A 207 11.51 0.58 -31.39
N ASP A 208 11.40 -0.13 -32.53
CA ASP A 208 11.27 0.45 -33.86
C ASP A 208 9.86 0.97 -34.19
N SER A 209 8.89 0.83 -33.26
CA SER A 209 7.50 1.21 -33.48
C SER A 209 6.95 2.14 -32.37
N PRO A 210 7.29 3.44 -32.43
CA PRO A 210 6.94 4.40 -31.39
C PRO A 210 5.43 4.51 -31.10
N VAL A 211 4.60 4.30 -32.12
CA VAL A 211 3.13 4.35 -31.95
C VAL A 211 2.64 3.10 -31.23
N ALA A 212 3.08 1.92 -31.65
CA ALA A 212 2.68 0.67 -31.01
C ALA A 212 3.22 0.59 -29.58
N GLY A 213 4.50 0.92 -29.36
CA GLY A 213 5.10 1.01 -28.03
C GLY A 213 4.36 1.98 -27.10
N GLY A 214 3.98 3.15 -27.62
CA GLY A 214 3.18 4.14 -26.88
C GLY A 214 1.77 3.64 -26.52
N LEU A 215 1.07 2.93 -27.42
CA LEU A 215 -0.25 2.35 -27.15
C LEU A 215 -0.18 1.21 -26.15
N VAL A 216 0.83 0.36 -26.24
CA VAL A 216 1.06 -0.73 -25.27
C VAL A 216 1.41 -0.16 -23.91
N LEU A 217 2.29 0.84 -23.84
CA LEU A 217 2.59 1.55 -22.59
C LEU A 217 1.36 2.23 -22.00
N LEU A 218 0.49 2.83 -22.83
CA LEU A 218 -0.77 3.42 -22.37
C LEU A 218 -1.68 2.37 -21.75
N ALA A 219 -1.83 1.19 -22.36
CA ALA A 219 -2.66 0.11 -21.86
C ALA A 219 -2.13 -0.43 -20.52
N ILE A 220 -0.83 -0.70 -20.43
CA ILE A 220 -0.14 -1.12 -19.19
C ILE A 220 -0.25 -0.01 -18.13
N GLY A 221 0.09 1.22 -18.50
CA GLY A 221 0.06 2.37 -17.61
C GLY A 221 -1.32 2.67 -17.05
N LEU A 222 -2.38 2.49 -17.84
CA LEU A 222 -3.76 2.65 -17.38
C LEU A 222 -4.11 1.62 -16.29
N GLY A 223 -3.80 0.34 -16.50
CA GLY A 223 -4.05 -0.71 -15.52
C GLY A 223 -3.30 -0.48 -14.22
N LEU A 224 -2.02 -0.12 -14.33
CA LEU A 224 -1.17 0.19 -13.18
C LEU A 224 -1.61 1.48 -12.47
N ALA A 225 -2.04 2.52 -13.20
CA ALA A 225 -2.55 3.78 -12.64
C ALA A 225 -3.87 3.59 -11.88
N VAL A 226 -4.74 2.70 -12.35
CA VAL A 226 -5.95 2.29 -11.62
C VAL A 226 -5.59 1.64 -10.29
N LYS A 227 -4.63 0.70 -10.27
CA LYS A 227 -4.22 -0.02 -9.06
C LYS A 227 -3.45 0.85 -8.08
N THR A 228 -2.58 1.75 -8.58
CA THR A 228 -1.78 2.73 -7.81
C THR A 228 -2.62 3.87 -7.22
N PRO A 229 -3.87 4.00 -7.46
CA PRO A 229 -4.90 5.02 -7.55
C PRO A 229 -4.38 6.42 -7.87
N LEU A 230 -3.83 6.58 -9.07
CA LEU A 230 -3.41 7.89 -9.56
C LEU A 230 -4.61 8.70 -10.08
N PHE A 231 -4.51 10.04 -10.06
CA PHE A 231 -5.50 10.88 -10.70
C PHE A 231 -5.55 10.62 -12.22
N PRO A 232 -6.75 10.50 -12.82
CA PRO A 232 -8.10 10.56 -12.26
C PRO A 232 -8.66 9.20 -11.82
N PHE A 233 -7.88 8.13 -11.80
CA PHE A 233 -8.31 6.74 -11.62
C PHE A 233 -8.41 6.30 -10.14
N HIS A 234 -8.42 7.22 -9.18
CA HIS A 234 -8.39 6.96 -7.73
C HIS A 234 -9.76 6.85 -7.07
N THR A 235 -10.86 7.14 -7.78
CA THR A 235 -12.18 7.38 -7.15
C THR A 235 -12.81 6.15 -6.47
N TRP A 236 -12.31 4.97 -6.70
CA TRP A 236 -12.70 3.74 -6.02
C TRP A 236 -12.10 3.63 -4.60
N LEU A 237 -10.91 4.22 -4.39
CA LEU A 237 -10.09 4.03 -3.21
C LEU A 237 -10.74 4.54 -1.92
N PRO A 238 -11.25 5.80 -1.83
CA PRO A 238 -11.81 6.32 -0.59
C PRO A 238 -13.01 5.52 -0.11
N ASP A 239 -13.90 5.09 -1.01
CA ASP A 239 -15.09 4.32 -0.65
C ASP A 239 -14.70 2.91 -0.18
N ALA A 240 -13.77 2.25 -0.89
CA ALA A 240 -13.25 0.94 -0.50
C ALA A 240 -12.60 0.97 0.90
N HIS A 241 -11.76 1.99 1.17
CA HIS A 241 -11.12 2.13 2.48
C HIS A 241 -12.11 2.46 3.59
N THR A 242 -13.02 3.40 3.36
CA THR A 242 -13.96 3.85 4.39
C THR A 242 -14.81 2.67 4.88
N ASP A 243 -15.27 1.83 3.97
CA ASP A 243 -16.18 0.73 4.29
C ASP A 243 -15.44 -0.58 4.65
N ALA A 244 -14.18 -0.80 4.28
CA ALA A 244 -13.44 -2.01 4.62
C ALA A 244 -13.18 -2.16 6.13
N PRO A 245 -12.98 -3.39 6.65
CA PRO A 245 -12.46 -3.58 8.01
C PRO A 245 -11.04 -2.99 8.14
N ALA A 246 -10.60 -2.62 9.34
CA ALA A 246 -9.31 -1.95 9.57
C ALA A 246 -8.11 -2.72 9.00
N ALA A 247 -8.03 -4.04 9.25
CA ALA A 247 -7.00 -4.89 8.69
C ALA A 247 -7.07 -4.96 7.15
N GLY A 248 -8.29 -4.97 6.57
CA GLY A 248 -8.49 -4.89 5.12
C GLY A 248 -7.96 -3.58 4.54
N SER A 249 -8.22 -2.44 5.20
CA SER A 249 -7.68 -1.14 4.79
C SER A 249 -6.16 -1.08 4.92
N ALA A 250 -5.58 -1.64 5.98
CA ALA A 250 -4.14 -1.68 6.18
C ALA A 250 -3.43 -2.49 5.07
N VAL A 251 -3.95 -3.67 4.71
CA VAL A 251 -3.42 -4.48 3.61
C VAL A 251 -3.64 -3.78 2.26
N LEU A 252 -4.83 -3.21 2.02
CA LEU A 252 -5.14 -2.52 0.77
C LEU A 252 -4.19 -1.34 0.54
N ALA A 253 -4.01 -0.45 1.51
CA ALA A 253 -3.11 0.69 1.39
C ALA A 253 -1.64 0.28 1.47
N GLY A 254 -1.30 -0.63 2.39
CA GLY A 254 0.08 -1.00 2.67
C GLY A 254 0.72 -1.85 1.57
N ILE A 255 -0.05 -2.72 0.91
CA ILE A 255 0.47 -3.70 -0.06
C ILE A 255 -0.18 -3.58 -1.44
N LEU A 256 -1.54 -3.62 -1.54
CA LEU A 256 -2.19 -3.76 -2.83
C LEU A 256 -1.92 -2.58 -3.78
N LEU A 257 -1.77 -1.36 -3.23
CA LEU A 257 -1.41 -0.19 -4.05
C LEU A 257 0.00 -0.34 -4.65
N LYS A 258 0.91 -1.00 -3.92
CA LYS A 258 2.29 -1.22 -4.37
C LYS A 258 2.39 -2.22 -5.51
N LEU A 259 1.41 -3.09 -5.71
CA LEU A 259 1.36 -3.95 -6.88
C LEU A 259 1.35 -3.12 -8.18
N GLY A 260 0.66 -1.95 -8.16
CA GLY A 260 0.66 -1.02 -9.29
C GLY A 260 1.98 -0.30 -9.47
N THR A 261 2.53 0.30 -8.40
CA THR A 261 3.83 1.00 -8.47
C THR A 261 4.98 0.05 -8.81
N TYR A 262 4.95 -1.18 -8.28
CA TYR A 262 5.89 -2.23 -8.62
C TYR A 262 5.82 -2.57 -10.13
N GLY A 263 4.61 -2.68 -10.69
CA GLY A 263 4.43 -2.93 -12.12
C GLY A 263 5.03 -1.84 -13.01
N PHE A 264 5.02 -0.57 -12.61
CA PHE A 264 5.72 0.48 -13.34
C PHE A 264 7.22 0.24 -13.38
N VAL A 265 7.83 -0.09 -12.23
CA VAL A 265 9.28 -0.32 -12.12
C VAL A 265 9.71 -1.63 -12.77
N ARG A 266 8.91 -2.71 -12.58
CA ARG A 266 9.25 -4.06 -13.04
C ARG A 266 8.94 -4.30 -14.51
N ILE A 267 7.88 -3.68 -15.04
CA ILE A 267 7.34 -4.00 -16.37
C ILE A 267 7.47 -2.79 -17.30
N ALA A 268 6.79 -1.65 -16.96
CA ALA A 268 6.67 -0.54 -17.88
C ALA A 268 8.00 0.10 -18.25
N MET A 269 8.87 0.31 -17.27
CA MET A 269 10.15 0.99 -17.45
C MET A 269 11.18 0.13 -18.21
N PRO A 270 11.50 -1.10 -17.77
CA PRO A 270 12.57 -1.88 -18.39
C PRO A 270 12.18 -2.55 -19.70
N ILE A 271 10.90 -2.89 -19.91
CA ILE A 271 10.44 -3.60 -21.12
C ILE A 271 10.08 -2.63 -22.25
N LEU A 272 9.70 -1.38 -21.92
CA LEU A 272 9.35 -0.35 -22.91
C LEU A 272 10.16 0.94 -22.69
N PRO A 273 11.51 0.88 -22.68
CA PRO A 273 12.36 2.02 -22.32
C PRO A 273 12.13 3.24 -23.22
N ASP A 274 12.08 3.08 -24.53
CA ASP A 274 11.87 4.19 -25.48
C ASP A 274 10.50 4.85 -25.32
N ALA A 275 9.45 4.03 -25.12
CA ALA A 275 8.11 4.56 -24.86
C ALA A 275 8.08 5.25 -23.50
N TRP A 276 8.74 4.69 -22.46
CA TRP A 276 8.81 5.32 -21.13
C TRP A 276 9.52 6.67 -21.20
N GLN A 277 10.70 6.76 -21.83
CA GLN A 277 11.41 8.03 -22.04
C GLN A 277 10.52 9.09 -22.70
N ARG A 278 9.83 8.71 -23.77
CA ARG A 278 8.95 9.61 -24.53
C ARG A 278 7.80 10.16 -23.70
N TRP A 279 7.22 9.35 -22.82
CA TRP A 279 6.05 9.69 -22.01
C TRP A 279 6.38 9.98 -20.53
N ALA A 280 7.66 10.00 -20.16
CA ALA A 280 8.14 10.22 -18.80
C ALA A 280 7.64 11.54 -18.19
N MET A 281 7.63 12.63 -18.96
CA MET A 281 7.11 13.92 -18.51
C MET A 281 5.60 13.84 -18.20
N VAL A 282 4.83 13.07 -18.96
CA VAL A 282 3.41 12.85 -18.69
C VAL A 282 3.24 12.09 -17.38
N ALA A 283 4.06 11.06 -17.12
CA ALA A 283 4.06 10.35 -15.84
C ALA A 283 4.39 11.30 -14.67
N ALA A 284 5.42 12.13 -14.81
CA ALA A 284 5.79 13.13 -13.79
C ALA A 284 4.64 14.11 -13.52
N VAL A 285 3.99 14.65 -14.54
CA VAL A 285 2.86 15.59 -14.41
C VAL A 285 1.65 14.94 -13.76
N VAL A 286 1.30 13.70 -14.15
CA VAL A 286 0.21 12.93 -13.51
C VAL A 286 0.55 12.67 -12.04
N GLY A 287 1.82 12.39 -11.72
CA GLY A 287 2.33 12.30 -10.35
C GLY A 287 2.06 13.58 -9.55
N VAL A 288 2.45 14.74 -10.08
CA VAL A 288 2.22 16.05 -9.43
C VAL A 288 0.75 16.35 -9.23
N ILE A 289 -0.09 16.10 -10.25
CA ILE A 289 -1.55 16.27 -10.11
C ILE A 289 -2.09 15.37 -9.00
N SER A 290 -1.64 14.12 -8.92
CA SER A 290 -2.05 13.18 -7.86
C SER A 290 -1.61 13.66 -6.48
N VAL A 291 -0.39 14.20 -6.37
CA VAL A 291 0.14 14.81 -5.13
C VAL A 291 -0.79 15.92 -4.64
N LEU A 292 -1.04 16.91 -5.47
CA LEU A 292 -1.82 18.08 -5.07
C LEU A 292 -3.29 17.73 -4.84
N TRP A 293 -3.88 16.99 -5.76
CA TRP A 293 -5.27 16.54 -5.65
C TRP A 293 -5.50 15.73 -4.38
N GLY A 294 -4.65 14.71 -4.14
CA GLY A 294 -4.72 13.88 -2.95
C GLY A 294 -4.60 14.70 -1.66
N ALA A 295 -3.64 15.61 -1.58
CA ALA A 295 -3.41 16.46 -0.41
C ALA A 295 -4.57 17.42 -0.14
N PHE A 296 -5.05 18.18 -1.16
CA PHE A 296 -6.15 19.13 -0.98
C PHE A 296 -7.48 18.45 -0.66
N VAL A 297 -7.77 17.32 -1.30
CA VAL A 297 -8.99 16.58 -1.01
C VAL A 297 -8.93 15.92 0.36
N ALA A 298 -7.76 15.41 0.79
CA ALA A 298 -7.56 14.89 2.14
C ALA A 298 -7.80 15.97 3.21
N LEU A 299 -7.30 17.18 2.99
CA LEU A 299 -7.49 18.33 3.90
C LEU A 299 -8.97 18.68 4.09
N ALA A 300 -9.80 18.52 3.06
CA ALA A 300 -11.23 18.81 3.08
C ALA A 300 -12.09 17.70 3.71
N GLN A 301 -11.50 16.56 4.10
CA GLN A 301 -12.30 15.45 4.65
C GLN A 301 -12.79 15.72 6.08
N THR A 302 -13.98 15.24 6.35
CA THR A 302 -14.62 15.26 7.68
C THR A 302 -14.52 13.91 8.40
N ASP A 303 -13.96 12.90 7.74
CA ASP A 303 -13.79 11.52 8.21
C ASP A 303 -12.30 11.16 8.25
N VAL A 304 -11.84 10.68 9.42
CA VAL A 304 -10.42 10.33 9.66
C VAL A 304 -9.93 9.27 8.68
N LYS A 305 -10.71 8.22 8.47
CA LYS A 305 -10.30 7.09 7.64
C LYS A 305 -10.26 7.47 6.16
N ARG A 306 -11.22 8.31 5.73
CA ARG A 306 -11.29 8.84 4.38
C ARG A 306 -10.15 9.85 4.11
N MET A 307 -9.78 10.66 5.10
CA MET A 307 -8.60 11.52 5.04
C MET A 307 -7.34 10.68 4.79
N ILE A 308 -7.11 9.62 5.59
CA ILE A 308 -5.95 8.71 5.42
C ILE A 308 -5.97 8.06 4.02
N ALA A 309 -7.13 7.70 3.48
CA ALA A 309 -7.24 7.14 2.13
C ALA A 309 -6.73 8.11 1.05
N TYR A 310 -7.10 9.40 1.13
CA TYR A 310 -6.64 10.41 0.17
C TYR A 310 -5.16 10.75 0.31
N THR A 311 -4.55 10.62 1.51
CA THR A 311 -3.10 10.76 1.63
C THR A 311 -2.35 9.67 0.86
N SER A 312 -2.94 8.50 0.65
CA SER A 312 -2.36 7.46 -0.21
C SER A 312 -2.28 7.90 -1.67
N VAL A 313 -3.29 8.62 -2.19
CA VAL A 313 -3.25 9.21 -3.55
C VAL A 313 -2.11 10.21 -3.68
N ASN A 314 -1.92 11.05 -2.65
CA ASN A 314 -0.80 12.00 -2.57
C ASN A 314 0.56 11.28 -2.61
N HIS A 315 0.79 10.32 -1.71
CA HIS A 315 2.08 9.62 -1.59
C HIS A 315 2.41 8.77 -2.82
N MET A 316 1.43 8.13 -3.45
CA MET A 316 1.64 7.42 -4.72
C MET A 316 1.94 8.39 -5.88
N GLY A 317 1.48 9.63 -5.80
CA GLY A 317 1.87 10.70 -6.71
C GLY A 317 3.37 11.00 -6.65
N TYR A 318 3.99 11.03 -5.45
CA TYR A 318 5.45 11.18 -5.32
C TYR A 318 6.20 10.01 -5.94
N VAL A 319 5.71 8.77 -5.77
CA VAL A 319 6.31 7.61 -6.43
C VAL A 319 6.33 7.81 -7.94
N LEU A 320 5.19 8.18 -8.54
CA LEU A 320 5.12 8.36 -9.99
C LEU A 320 5.97 9.55 -10.49
N LEU A 321 6.09 10.63 -9.70
CA LEU A 321 7.01 11.73 -10.00
C LEU A 321 8.46 11.25 -10.09
N GLY A 322 8.91 10.45 -9.11
CA GLY A 322 10.26 9.87 -9.10
C GLY A 322 10.51 8.94 -10.28
N LEU A 323 9.55 8.06 -10.61
CA LEU A 323 9.64 7.15 -11.76
C LEU A 323 9.57 7.91 -13.08
N GLY A 324 8.77 8.97 -13.18
CA GLY A 324 8.77 9.86 -14.32
C GLY A 324 10.13 10.53 -14.53
N ALA A 325 10.74 11.03 -13.44
CA ALA A 325 12.07 11.63 -13.48
C ALA A 325 13.14 10.65 -14.00
N ALA A 326 13.03 9.36 -13.67
CA ALA A 326 13.94 8.32 -14.15
C ALA A 326 13.96 8.18 -15.68
N GLY A 327 12.85 8.48 -16.36
CA GLY A 327 12.74 8.43 -17.82
C GLY A 327 13.18 9.69 -18.56
N LEU A 328 13.48 10.79 -17.86
CA LEU A 328 13.88 12.07 -18.46
C LEU A 328 15.40 12.11 -18.73
N VAL A 329 15.87 11.21 -19.57
CA VAL A 329 17.30 10.96 -19.88
C VAL A 329 18.00 12.21 -20.42
N ALA A 330 17.32 13.01 -21.26
CA ALA A 330 17.90 14.22 -21.85
C ALA A 330 18.03 15.39 -20.86
N SER A 331 17.33 15.34 -19.72
CA SER A 331 17.21 16.45 -18.76
C SER A 331 18.03 16.25 -17.48
N ALA A 332 18.42 15.01 -17.16
CA ALA A 332 19.12 14.68 -15.91
C ALA A 332 20.21 13.64 -16.13
N ASP A 333 21.27 13.73 -15.34
CA ASP A 333 22.29 12.69 -15.29
C ASP A 333 21.75 11.40 -14.64
N GLU A 334 22.48 10.31 -14.84
CA GLU A 334 22.12 8.99 -14.34
C GLU A 334 22.01 8.97 -12.80
N GLY A 335 22.91 9.68 -12.11
CA GLY A 335 22.91 9.76 -10.65
C GLY A 335 21.63 10.39 -10.10
N ALA A 336 21.18 11.51 -10.68
CA ALA A 336 19.93 12.15 -10.27
C ALA A 336 18.70 11.26 -10.56
N ARG A 337 18.67 10.60 -11.71
CA ARG A 337 17.60 9.65 -12.08
C ARG A 337 17.57 8.45 -11.13
N THR A 338 18.74 7.93 -10.75
CA THR A 338 18.86 6.85 -9.76
C THR A 338 18.34 7.28 -8.40
N VAL A 339 18.75 8.45 -7.89
CA VAL A 339 18.26 8.99 -6.61
C VAL A 339 16.74 9.14 -6.61
N ALA A 340 16.12 9.66 -7.69
CA ALA A 340 14.67 9.75 -7.80
C ALA A 340 13.98 8.37 -7.76
N THR A 341 14.57 7.38 -8.44
CA THR A 341 14.05 6.00 -8.51
C THR A 341 14.16 5.31 -7.15
N VAL A 342 15.30 5.42 -6.48
CA VAL A 342 15.49 4.91 -5.12
C VAL A 342 14.48 5.53 -4.17
N GLY A 343 14.28 6.84 -4.22
CA GLY A 343 13.26 7.54 -3.43
C GLY A 343 11.86 7.01 -3.67
N ALA A 344 11.49 6.77 -4.94
CA ALA A 344 10.21 6.18 -5.31
C ALA A 344 10.03 4.75 -4.75
N MET A 345 11.05 3.89 -4.89
CA MET A 345 11.03 2.54 -4.31
C MET A 345 10.97 2.56 -2.78
N TYR A 346 11.73 3.46 -2.15
CA TYR A 346 11.73 3.66 -0.70
C TYR A 346 10.36 4.11 -0.19
N GLN A 347 9.68 4.99 -0.95
CA GLN A 347 8.35 5.47 -0.61
C GLN A 347 7.31 4.34 -0.62
N MET A 348 7.46 3.32 -1.45
CA MET A 348 6.57 2.15 -1.40
C MET A 348 6.61 1.48 -0.03
N VAL A 349 7.81 1.26 0.53
CA VAL A 349 8.00 0.63 1.84
C VAL A 349 7.54 1.55 2.96
N SER A 350 8.01 2.80 2.97
CA SER A 350 7.68 3.80 3.99
C SER A 350 6.18 4.03 4.12
N HIS A 351 5.50 4.30 3.00
CA HIS A 351 4.04 4.47 2.98
C HIS A 351 3.32 3.22 3.48
N GLY A 352 3.81 2.02 3.13
CA GLY A 352 3.22 0.77 3.60
C GLY A 352 3.19 0.66 5.12
N LEU A 353 4.31 0.94 5.78
CA LEU A 353 4.44 0.90 7.23
C LEU A 353 3.58 1.97 7.92
N LEU A 354 3.71 3.22 7.51
CA LEU A 354 3.07 4.37 8.15
C LEU A 354 1.55 4.37 7.93
N THR A 355 1.11 4.17 6.70
CA THR A 355 -0.32 4.17 6.38
C THR A 355 -1.01 2.90 6.87
N GLY A 356 -0.32 1.75 6.86
CA GLY A 356 -0.80 0.53 7.50
C GLY A 356 -1.08 0.76 8.98
N ALA A 357 -0.14 1.38 9.71
CA ALA A 357 -0.34 1.75 11.12
C ALA A 357 -1.51 2.72 11.32
N LEU A 358 -1.65 3.77 10.48
CA LEU A 358 -2.75 4.74 10.54
C LEU A 358 -4.12 4.05 10.34
N PHE A 359 -4.23 3.10 9.39
CA PHE A 359 -5.48 2.38 9.19
C PHE A 359 -5.82 1.44 10.36
N LEU A 360 -4.85 0.76 10.96
CA LEU A 360 -5.08 -0.02 12.18
C LEU A 360 -5.52 0.88 13.34
N LEU A 361 -4.88 2.05 13.51
CA LEU A 361 -5.27 3.04 14.51
C LEU A 361 -6.67 3.62 14.25
N SER A 362 -7.05 3.88 12.99
CA SER A 362 -8.41 4.28 12.67
C SER A 362 -9.45 3.22 13.09
N GLY A 363 -9.09 1.94 12.97
CA GLY A 363 -9.93 0.84 13.44
C GLY A 363 -10.19 0.85 14.96
N VAL A 364 -9.25 1.42 15.73
CA VAL A 364 -9.47 1.64 17.19
C VAL A 364 -10.63 2.61 17.41
N LEU A 365 -10.72 3.72 16.66
CA LEU A 365 -11.85 4.64 16.73
C LEU A 365 -13.16 3.91 16.42
N TRP A 366 -13.19 3.13 15.34
CA TRP A 366 -14.38 2.34 15.00
C TRP A 366 -14.79 1.34 16.07
N SER A 367 -13.83 0.65 16.66
CA SER A 367 -14.12 -0.35 17.70
C SER A 367 -14.65 0.27 19.00
N ARG A 368 -14.38 1.56 19.27
CA ARG A 368 -14.81 2.29 20.47
C ARG A 368 -16.07 3.13 20.23
N GLY A 369 -16.28 3.69 19.04
CA GLY A 369 -17.36 4.65 18.82
C GLY A 369 -18.15 4.46 17.52
N ARG A 370 -17.85 3.42 16.72
CA ARG A 370 -18.57 3.09 15.46
C ARG A 370 -18.66 4.25 14.45
N THR A 371 -17.75 5.22 14.55
CA THR A 371 -17.66 6.37 13.63
C THR A 371 -16.23 6.81 13.45
N TYR A 372 -15.92 7.39 12.28
CA TYR A 372 -14.64 8.02 11.95
C TYR A 372 -14.78 9.54 11.84
N ALA A 373 -15.97 10.12 12.04
CA ALA A 373 -16.23 11.53 11.86
C ALA A 373 -15.45 12.37 12.89
N PHE A 374 -14.70 13.37 12.42
CA PHE A 374 -13.84 14.20 13.27
C PHE A 374 -14.61 14.95 14.37
N ASP A 375 -15.85 15.40 14.10
CA ASP A 375 -16.69 16.17 15.01
C ASP A 375 -17.24 15.33 16.18
N ARG A 376 -17.05 13.99 16.13
CA ARG A 376 -17.47 13.06 17.18
C ARG A 376 -16.35 12.71 18.15
N TRP A 377 -15.15 13.15 17.87
CA TRP A 377 -13.96 12.86 18.65
C TRP A 377 -13.22 14.15 19.03
N GLY A 378 -12.73 14.25 20.28
CA GLY A 378 -11.94 15.36 20.75
C GLY A 378 -11.24 15.06 22.06
N GLY A 379 -10.13 15.74 22.37
CA GLY A 379 -9.43 15.66 23.65
C GLY A 379 -8.95 14.27 24.03
N LEU A 380 -8.70 13.38 23.05
CA LEU A 380 -8.37 11.96 23.28
C LEU A 380 -6.99 11.74 23.90
N ALA A 381 -6.11 12.74 23.94
CA ALA A 381 -4.78 12.59 24.54
C ALA A 381 -4.80 12.22 26.02
N ARG A 382 -5.81 12.69 26.78
CA ARG A 382 -5.93 12.37 28.21
C ARG A 382 -6.44 10.95 28.48
N PRO A 383 -7.59 10.51 27.86
CA PRO A 383 -8.13 9.18 28.13
C PRO A 383 -7.39 8.05 27.40
N ALA A 384 -6.65 8.33 26.32
CA ALA A 384 -5.97 7.34 25.49
C ALA A 384 -4.57 7.82 25.06
N PRO A 385 -3.61 7.97 26.01
CA PRO A 385 -2.28 8.52 25.73
C PRO A 385 -1.44 7.65 24.81
N VAL A 386 -1.52 6.32 24.87
CA VAL A 386 -0.77 5.42 23.97
C VAL A 386 -1.30 5.51 22.56
N PHE A 387 -2.64 5.55 22.38
CA PHE A 387 -3.26 5.78 21.09
C PHE A 387 -2.83 7.12 20.48
N ALA A 388 -2.83 8.20 21.30
CA ALA A 388 -2.43 9.53 20.86
C ALA A 388 -0.96 9.56 20.44
N ALA A 389 -0.07 8.94 21.20
CA ALA A 389 1.36 8.84 20.87
C ALA A 389 1.60 8.06 19.57
N CYS A 390 0.99 6.88 19.42
CA CYS A 390 1.12 6.08 18.20
C CYS A 390 0.56 6.81 16.97
N PHE A 391 -0.59 7.48 17.09
CA PHE A 391 -1.17 8.24 15.99
C PHE A 391 -0.30 9.45 15.62
N ALA A 392 0.25 10.16 16.60
CA ALA A 392 1.16 11.27 16.37
C ALA A 392 2.45 10.82 15.67
N VAL A 393 3.05 9.73 16.10
CA VAL A 393 4.24 9.14 15.46
C VAL A 393 3.95 8.77 14.00
N ALA A 394 2.82 8.09 13.73
CA ALA A 394 2.42 7.74 12.38
C ALA A 394 2.16 8.98 11.51
N ALA A 395 1.49 10.01 12.07
CA ALA A 395 1.21 11.26 11.39
C ALA A 395 2.51 12.03 11.05
N PHE A 396 3.43 12.17 12.02
CA PHE A 396 4.73 12.82 11.81
C PHE A 396 5.60 12.06 10.80
N GLY A 397 5.58 10.73 10.81
CA GLY A 397 6.23 9.93 9.79
C GLY A 397 5.66 10.17 8.39
N SER A 398 4.32 10.26 8.29
CA SER A 398 3.60 10.44 7.01
C SER A 398 3.70 11.86 6.45
N LEU A 399 3.97 12.89 7.27
CA LEU A 399 4.21 14.25 6.79
C LEU A 399 5.67 14.52 6.40
N GLY A 400 6.53 13.49 6.43
CA GLY A 400 7.92 13.62 6.02
C GLY A 400 8.82 14.27 7.06
N LEU A 401 8.56 14.10 8.37
CA LEU A 401 9.44 14.65 9.42
C LEU A 401 10.81 13.94 9.42
N PRO A 402 11.95 14.68 9.44
CA PRO A 402 13.28 14.08 9.59
C PRO A 402 13.37 13.10 10.75
N GLY A 403 14.03 11.96 10.53
CA GLY A 403 14.10 10.83 11.45
C GLY A 403 13.13 9.70 11.15
N PHE A 404 12.19 9.90 10.22
CA PHE A 404 11.28 8.86 9.74
C PHE A 404 11.58 8.46 8.29
N SER A 405 11.18 7.25 7.92
CA SER A 405 11.35 6.70 6.58
C SER A 405 10.68 7.55 5.49
N GLY A 406 9.57 8.25 5.80
CA GLY A 406 8.89 9.15 4.88
C GLY A 406 9.78 10.29 4.40
N PHE A 407 10.54 10.90 5.30
CA PHE A 407 11.49 11.96 4.96
C PHE A 407 12.56 11.46 3.97
N ILE A 408 13.17 10.30 4.24
CA ILE A 408 14.22 9.74 3.38
C ILE A 408 13.69 9.52 1.96
N ALA A 409 12.49 8.97 1.84
CA ALA A 409 11.84 8.72 0.57
C ALA A 409 11.55 10.01 -0.21
N GLU A 410 10.86 10.96 0.41
CA GLU A 410 10.44 12.21 -0.22
C GLU A 410 11.64 13.09 -0.57
N PHE A 411 12.62 13.17 0.33
CA PHE A 411 13.85 13.93 0.10
C PHE A 411 14.60 13.43 -1.14
N GLN A 412 14.71 12.11 -1.33
CA GLN A 412 15.37 11.54 -2.50
C GLN A 412 14.54 11.75 -3.77
N VAL A 413 13.21 11.56 -3.72
CA VAL A 413 12.34 11.85 -4.87
C VAL A 413 12.53 13.29 -5.32
N PHE A 414 12.48 14.26 -4.40
CA PHE A 414 12.59 15.68 -4.77
C PHE A 414 14.01 16.05 -5.23
N THR A 415 15.03 15.55 -4.55
CA THR A 415 16.43 15.85 -4.92
C THR A 415 16.75 15.32 -6.31
N GLY A 416 16.36 14.07 -6.61
CA GLY A 416 16.59 13.49 -7.93
C GLY A 416 15.71 14.09 -9.02
N ALA A 417 14.40 14.28 -8.74
CA ALA A 417 13.47 14.83 -9.72
C ALA A 417 13.70 16.32 -10.01
N LEU A 418 14.34 17.08 -9.10
CA LEU A 418 14.57 18.52 -9.30
C LEU A 418 15.45 18.80 -10.52
N GLN A 419 16.43 17.94 -10.81
CA GLN A 419 17.25 18.08 -12.01
C GLN A 419 16.47 17.72 -13.27
N ALA A 420 15.69 16.64 -13.23
CA ALA A 420 14.97 16.10 -14.38
C ALA A 420 13.75 16.95 -14.78
N ALA A 421 12.98 17.40 -13.80
CA ALA A 421 11.71 18.10 -13.97
C ALA A 421 11.53 19.22 -12.92
N PRO A 422 12.33 20.30 -12.95
CA PRO A 422 12.40 21.29 -11.87
C PRO A 422 11.04 21.95 -11.58
N VAL A 423 10.29 22.34 -12.59
CA VAL A 423 8.98 22.99 -12.41
C VAL A 423 7.98 22.01 -11.76
N ALA A 424 7.90 20.79 -12.24
CA ALA A 424 7.01 19.76 -11.70
C ALA A 424 7.36 19.46 -10.22
N THR A 425 8.66 19.35 -9.92
CA THR A 425 9.16 19.07 -8.58
C THR A 425 8.85 20.20 -7.60
N VAL A 426 9.10 21.47 -7.98
CA VAL A 426 8.78 22.64 -7.14
C VAL A 426 7.28 22.70 -6.86
N ILE A 427 6.43 22.42 -7.84
CA ILE A 427 4.97 22.37 -7.64
C ILE A 427 4.61 21.21 -6.69
N ALA A 428 5.24 20.04 -6.81
CA ALA A 428 4.99 18.89 -5.93
C ALA A 428 5.37 19.17 -4.45
N VAL A 429 6.41 19.98 -4.20
CA VAL A 429 6.80 20.39 -2.83
C VAL A 429 5.65 21.11 -2.10
N VAL A 430 4.79 21.85 -2.81
CA VAL A 430 3.58 22.45 -2.20
C VAL A 430 2.69 21.38 -1.56
N GLY A 431 2.67 20.16 -2.12
CA GLY A 431 1.93 19.04 -1.56
C GLY A 431 2.39 18.68 -0.14
N ILE A 432 3.69 18.80 0.18
CA ILE A 432 4.21 18.54 1.55
C ILE A 432 3.61 19.53 2.54
N LEU A 433 3.56 20.82 2.18
CA LEU A 433 2.98 21.85 3.07
C LEU A 433 1.52 21.56 3.39
N VAL A 434 0.75 21.14 2.38
CA VAL A 434 -0.65 20.77 2.55
C VAL A 434 -0.76 19.51 3.40
N THR A 435 0.08 18.49 3.15
CA THR A 435 0.11 17.25 3.92
C THR A 435 0.51 17.50 5.39
N ALA A 436 1.48 18.36 5.63
CA ALA A 436 1.83 18.78 7.00
C ALA A 436 0.64 19.47 7.69
N GLY A 437 -0.01 20.41 7.01
CA GLY A 437 -1.19 21.10 7.53
C GLY A 437 -2.33 20.15 7.86
N LEU A 438 -2.65 19.19 6.99
CA LEU A 438 -3.74 18.24 7.21
C LEU A 438 -3.49 17.30 8.40
N PHE A 439 -2.28 16.78 8.57
CA PHE A 439 -1.97 15.92 9.72
C PHE A 439 -1.93 16.70 11.02
N LEU A 440 -1.39 17.92 11.03
CA LEU A 440 -1.42 18.80 12.22
C LEU A 440 -2.86 19.14 12.62
N LEU A 441 -3.74 19.44 11.66
CA LEU A 441 -5.16 19.67 11.91
C LEU A 441 -5.85 18.41 12.43
N ALA A 442 -5.53 17.22 11.89
CA ALA A 442 -6.07 15.98 12.39
C ALA A 442 -5.65 15.70 13.84
N LEU A 443 -4.37 15.90 14.16
CA LEU A 443 -3.87 15.80 15.53
C LEU A 443 -4.56 16.78 16.47
N GLN A 444 -4.72 18.04 16.04
CA GLN A 444 -5.42 19.04 16.82
C GLN A 444 -6.88 18.64 17.09
N ARG A 445 -7.63 18.23 16.05
CA ARG A 445 -9.04 17.86 16.17
C ARG A 445 -9.26 16.65 17.07
N LEU A 446 -8.40 15.62 16.97
CA LEU A 446 -8.59 14.37 17.70
C LEU A 446 -8.09 14.45 19.15
N PHE A 447 -6.97 15.16 19.42
CA PHE A 447 -6.24 14.98 20.67
C PHE A 447 -6.26 16.19 21.58
N THR A 448 -6.63 17.37 21.09
CA THR A 448 -6.67 18.60 21.91
C THR A 448 -8.11 19.00 22.25
N GLY A 449 -8.26 19.90 23.24
CA GLY A 449 -9.56 20.41 23.68
C GLY A 449 -10.26 19.51 24.72
N ASP A 450 -11.57 19.68 24.82
CA ASP A 450 -12.42 18.89 25.71
C ASP A 450 -12.59 17.46 25.20
N THR A 451 -12.71 16.50 26.12
CA THR A 451 -12.90 15.11 25.75
C THR A 451 -14.31 14.90 25.20
N VAL A 452 -14.39 14.58 23.92
CA VAL A 452 -15.62 14.22 23.20
C VAL A 452 -15.47 12.77 22.73
N VAL A 453 -16.46 11.92 23.07
CA VAL A 453 -16.52 10.50 22.68
C VAL A 453 -17.95 10.18 22.26
N PRO A 454 -18.18 9.41 21.18
CA PRO A 454 -19.51 9.03 20.72
C PRO A 454 -20.31 8.29 21.80
N SER A 455 -21.64 8.52 21.86
CA SER A 455 -22.54 7.82 22.77
C SER A 455 -22.85 6.41 22.25
N GLU A 456 -22.82 5.39 23.11
CA GLU A 456 -23.18 4.01 22.74
C GLU A 456 -24.64 3.85 22.26
N THR A 457 -25.53 4.76 22.65
CA THR A 457 -26.98 4.64 22.38
C THR A 457 -27.40 5.24 21.04
N ASP A 458 -26.63 6.12 20.44
CA ASP A 458 -26.89 6.69 19.13
C ASP A 458 -25.59 7.21 18.50
N PRO A 459 -24.89 6.38 17.71
CA PRO A 459 -23.62 6.77 17.09
C PRO A 459 -23.78 7.94 16.08
N ASP A 460 -25.01 8.20 15.61
CA ASP A 460 -25.29 9.26 14.64
C ASP A 460 -25.74 10.60 15.27
N LYS A 461 -26.03 10.61 16.59
CA LYS A 461 -26.35 11.85 17.31
C LYS A 461 -25.18 12.37 18.12
N PRO A 462 -24.92 13.72 18.07
CA PRO A 462 -23.98 14.36 18.98
C PRO A 462 -24.38 14.08 20.43
N ALA A 463 -23.42 13.86 21.33
CA ALA A 463 -23.68 13.89 22.75
C ALA A 463 -24.34 15.24 23.09
N GLU A 464 -25.62 15.26 23.42
CA GLU A 464 -26.30 16.47 23.87
C GLU A 464 -25.56 16.98 25.12
N GLY A 465 -24.94 18.15 24.98
CA GLY A 465 -24.40 18.87 26.14
C GLY A 465 -25.50 19.14 27.17
N PRO A 466 -25.18 19.47 28.42
CA PRO A 466 -26.17 19.73 29.44
C PRO A 466 -27.12 20.82 28.94
N ARG A 467 -28.40 20.47 28.77
CA ARG A 467 -29.46 21.43 28.46
C ARG A 467 -29.56 22.39 29.63
N PRO A 468 -29.64 23.73 29.44
CA PRO A 468 -29.96 24.63 30.48
C PRO A 468 -31.39 24.28 31.00
N ASP A 469 -31.52 24.09 32.31
CA ASP A 469 -32.73 23.75 33.01
C ASP A 469 -33.88 24.65 32.59
N ARG A 470 -34.91 24.09 31.96
CA ARG A 470 -36.24 24.70 31.99
C ARG A 470 -36.84 24.43 33.35
N ALA A 471 -36.97 25.47 34.15
CA ALA A 471 -37.71 25.49 35.40
C ALA A 471 -39.20 25.22 35.13
N ASP A 472 -39.60 23.94 35.18
CA ASP A 472 -40.98 23.55 35.38
C ASP A 472 -41.00 22.48 36.49
N GLY A 473 -41.69 22.87 37.59
CA GLY A 473 -41.73 22.15 38.86
C GLY A 473 -42.53 20.85 38.82
N THR A 474 -41.98 19.82 38.26
CA THR A 474 -42.47 18.43 38.45
C THR A 474 -41.30 17.59 38.94
N THR A 475 -41.53 16.92 40.07
CA THR A 475 -40.65 16.05 40.83
C THR A 475 -39.75 15.17 39.92
N ALA A 476 -38.51 15.56 39.82
CA ALA A 476 -37.49 14.85 39.09
C ALA A 476 -37.16 13.54 39.80
N THR A 477 -37.58 12.42 39.25
CA THR A 477 -36.91 11.13 39.50
C THR A 477 -35.46 11.36 39.07
N ALA A 478 -34.53 11.21 40.01
CA ALA A 478 -33.10 11.42 39.78
C ALA A 478 -32.65 10.56 38.60
N VAL A 479 -32.51 11.18 37.42
CA VAL A 479 -31.81 10.57 36.27
C VAL A 479 -30.37 10.46 36.71
N GLN A 480 -29.93 9.22 36.98
CA GLN A 480 -28.54 8.95 37.23
C GLN A 480 -27.69 9.56 36.08
N PRO A 481 -26.61 10.27 36.39
CA PRO A 481 -25.75 10.81 35.35
C PRO A 481 -25.30 9.63 34.48
N ARG A 482 -25.70 9.64 33.20
CA ARG A 482 -25.23 8.69 32.20
C ARG A 482 -23.72 8.75 32.21
N THR A 483 -23.07 7.69 32.61
CA THR A 483 -21.62 7.54 32.53
C THR A 483 -21.21 7.78 31.07
N ALA A 484 -20.55 8.91 30.79
CA ALA A 484 -19.93 9.18 29.51
C ALA A 484 -19.04 7.96 29.16
N THR A 485 -19.23 7.36 28.03
CA THR A 485 -18.47 6.19 27.60
C THR A 485 -16.99 6.60 27.53
N ARG A 486 -16.18 6.08 28.43
CA ARG A 486 -14.77 6.48 28.55
C ARG A 486 -13.99 5.84 27.42
N MET A 487 -13.33 6.65 26.57
CA MET A 487 -12.40 6.13 25.56
C MET A 487 -11.40 5.19 26.23
N GLN A 488 -11.35 3.93 25.79
CA GLN A 488 -10.34 2.96 26.24
C GLN A 488 -9.11 3.09 25.37
N ASP A 489 -7.95 3.16 25.99
CA ASP A 489 -6.65 3.20 25.29
C ASP A 489 -6.36 1.90 24.53
N LEU A 490 -5.25 1.84 23.83
CA LEU A 490 -4.84 0.67 23.06
C LEU A 490 -4.73 -0.56 23.93
N ARG A 491 -5.30 -1.66 23.44
CA ARG A 491 -5.14 -2.99 24.06
C ARG A 491 -3.82 -3.62 23.63
N GLY A 492 -3.33 -4.61 24.40
CA GLY A 492 -2.04 -5.24 24.14
C GLY A 492 -1.83 -5.76 22.71
N HIS A 493 -2.87 -6.38 22.11
CA HIS A 493 -2.80 -6.85 20.71
C HIS A 493 -2.79 -5.71 19.70
N GLU A 494 -3.47 -4.58 19.98
CA GLU A 494 -3.44 -3.38 19.13
C GLU A 494 -2.06 -2.71 19.19
N VAL A 495 -1.46 -2.64 20.37
CA VAL A 495 -0.07 -2.17 20.55
C VAL A 495 0.90 -3.09 19.80
N ALA A 496 0.78 -4.41 19.98
CA ALA A 496 1.64 -5.39 19.33
C ALA A 496 1.52 -5.39 17.79
N SER A 497 0.39 -4.94 17.24
CA SER A 497 0.22 -4.81 15.79
C SER A 497 0.74 -3.49 15.24
N VAL A 498 0.57 -2.37 15.96
CA VAL A 498 0.90 -1.02 15.45
C VAL A 498 2.33 -0.62 15.73
N VAL A 499 2.83 -0.84 16.96
CA VAL A 499 4.15 -0.36 17.39
C VAL A 499 5.30 -0.90 16.54
N PRO A 500 5.34 -2.19 16.13
CA PRO A 500 6.40 -2.69 15.25
C PRO A 500 6.48 -1.96 13.90
N LEU A 501 5.33 -1.59 13.32
CA LEU A 501 5.28 -0.83 12.06
C LEU A 501 5.91 0.55 12.23
N LEU A 502 5.59 1.23 13.33
CA LEU A 502 6.13 2.56 13.65
C LEU A 502 7.62 2.51 13.98
N VAL A 503 8.05 1.48 14.73
CA VAL A 503 9.47 1.26 15.05
C VAL A 503 10.27 1.01 13.78
N LEU A 504 9.77 0.18 12.86
CA LEU A 504 10.44 -0.06 11.58
C LEU A 504 10.51 1.23 10.75
N ALA A 505 9.44 2.04 10.70
CA ALA A 505 9.46 3.33 10.01
C ALA A 505 10.47 4.31 10.62
N LEU A 506 10.65 4.30 11.94
CA LEU A 506 11.67 5.09 12.64
C LEU A 506 13.08 4.54 12.39
N VAL A 507 13.28 3.23 12.49
CA VAL A 507 14.57 2.58 12.22
C VAL A 507 15.02 2.87 10.80
N LEU A 508 14.15 2.73 9.81
CA LEU A 508 14.47 3.05 8.41
C LEU A 508 14.71 4.56 8.21
N GLY A 509 14.13 5.44 9.02
CA GLY A 509 14.43 6.87 9.00
C GLY A 509 15.78 7.24 9.60
N LEU A 510 16.24 6.51 10.63
CA LEU A 510 17.50 6.76 11.33
C LEU A 510 18.68 5.96 10.75
N LEU A 511 18.41 4.77 10.22
CA LEU A 511 19.38 3.85 9.63
C LEU A 511 18.94 3.49 8.20
N PRO A 512 18.86 4.48 7.28
CA PRO A 512 18.29 4.27 5.94
C PRO A 512 19.11 3.28 5.11
N ARG A 513 20.39 3.10 5.38
CA ARG A 513 21.26 2.14 4.69
C ARG A 513 20.73 0.72 4.72
N ALA A 514 20.06 0.30 5.78
CA ALA A 514 19.47 -1.03 5.87
C ALA A 514 18.51 -1.37 4.69
N LEU A 515 17.91 -0.34 4.09
CA LEU A 515 17.03 -0.49 2.92
C LEU A 515 17.70 0.05 1.65
N LEU A 516 18.46 1.14 1.73
CA LEU A 516 19.12 1.76 0.56
C LEU A 516 20.12 0.82 -0.09
N ASP A 517 20.94 0.11 0.72
CA ASP A 517 21.96 -0.82 0.20
C ASP A 517 21.33 -1.97 -0.64
N VAL A 518 20.03 -2.26 -0.43
CA VAL A 518 19.28 -3.26 -1.20
C VAL A 518 18.58 -2.62 -2.41
N LEU A 519 18.02 -1.40 -2.27
CA LEU A 519 17.25 -0.75 -3.34
C LEU A 519 18.14 -0.10 -4.41
N GLU A 520 19.27 0.47 -4.02
CA GLU A 520 20.12 1.27 -4.91
C GLU A 520 20.64 0.48 -6.12
N PRO A 521 21.19 -0.75 -5.97
CA PRO A 521 21.61 -1.55 -7.11
C PRO A 521 20.47 -1.87 -8.09
N ALA A 522 19.28 -2.20 -7.56
CA ALA A 522 18.12 -2.47 -8.40
C ALA A 522 17.61 -1.21 -9.14
N ALA A 523 17.66 -0.05 -8.47
CA ALA A 523 17.32 1.23 -9.10
C ALA A 523 18.30 1.63 -10.20
N MET A 524 19.61 1.43 -9.99
CA MET A 524 20.65 1.67 -10.98
C MET A 524 20.41 0.81 -12.23
N ALA A 525 20.14 -0.47 -12.06
CA ALA A 525 19.85 -1.38 -13.15
C ALA A 525 18.63 -0.94 -13.98
N VAL A 526 17.54 -0.56 -13.33
CA VAL A 526 16.35 -0.05 -14.03
C VAL A 526 16.64 1.26 -14.76
N VAL A 527 17.40 2.18 -14.16
CA VAL A 527 17.75 3.48 -14.76
C VAL A 527 18.70 3.28 -15.96
N GLU A 528 19.63 2.33 -15.88
CA GLU A 528 20.48 1.95 -17.00
C GLU A 528 19.66 1.39 -18.17
N LEU A 529 18.75 0.43 -17.91
CA LEU A 529 17.85 -0.13 -18.93
C LEU A 529 17.01 0.96 -19.61
N VAL A 530 16.47 1.89 -18.82
CA VAL A 530 15.71 3.04 -19.34
C VAL A 530 16.61 4.01 -20.10
N GLY A 531 17.91 4.07 -19.82
CA GLY A 531 18.86 4.97 -20.47
C GLY A 531 19.45 4.47 -21.79
N ARG A 532 19.28 3.17 -22.08
CA ARG A 532 19.71 2.54 -23.34
C ARG A 532 18.86 3.01 -24.51
#